data_f727aa13cdb66d83302b4cb58831a955
#
_entry.id   f727aa13cdb66d83302b4cb58831a955
#
_cell.length_a   1.000
_cell.length_b   1.000
_cell.length_c   1.000
_cell.angle_alpha   90.00
_cell.angle_beta   90.00
_cell.angle_gamma   90.00
#
_symmetry.space_group_name_H-M   'P 1'
#
loop_
_entity.id
_entity.type
_entity.pdbx_description
1 polymer ?
#
loop_
_entity_poly.entity_id
_entity_poly.type
_entity_poly.pdbx_seq_one_letter_code
_entity_poly.pdbx_strand_id
1 'polypeptide(L)'
;MLEKKIRLLIVDDSVFFRETIAKFFEGDKIVEVVGKAGDPYEARDKIIELRPDVVTLDVEMPKMTGIQFLKKLIPQYPQPTVIVSSAPIQAFEALDAGAVDYVKKPMIKSPEDIRHFASELRTKVIAASQAKVIQKKPHVSSAHRVAARLPEISEAALSRHSQTVIALGASTGGTDALQTILTAMPANCPPIVIVQHMPPVFTKMYADRLNKLCAV
;
A
#
# COMPACT_ATOMS: atom_id res chain seq x y z
N MET A 1 29.73 11.34 -1.61
CA MET A 1 28.81 11.25 -0.44
C MET A 1 28.21 9.86 -0.47
N LEU A 2 28.31 9.08 0.62
CA LEU A 2 27.57 7.82 0.73
C LEU A 2 26.09 8.19 0.85
N GLU A 3 25.28 7.79 -0.13
CA GLU A 3 23.82 7.97 -0.05
C GLU A 3 23.30 7.24 1.20
N LYS A 4 22.47 7.91 1.99
CA LYS A 4 21.87 7.34 3.20
C LYS A 4 20.99 6.15 2.80
N LYS A 5 21.30 4.97 3.31
CA LYS A 5 20.49 3.77 3.07
C LYS A 5 19.10 3.90 3.70
N ILE A 6 18.10 3.29 3.05
CA ILE A 6 16.75 3.14 3.57
C ILE A 6 16.77 2.14 4.71
N ARG A 7 16.34 2.54 5.88
CA ARG A 7 16.30 1.75 7.11
C ARG A 7 15.02 0.91 7.16
N LEU A 8 15.15 -0.39 7.04
CA LEU A 8 14.04 -1.35 7.00
C LEU A 8 13.91 -2.09 8.34
N LEU A 9 12.70 -2.08 8.92
CA LEU A 9 12.30 -2.99 10.00
C LEU A 9 11.43 -4.10 9.43
N ILE A 10 11.77 -5.35 9.72
CA ILE A 10 11.00 -6.53 9.31
C ILE A 10 10.15 -7.03 10.47
N VAL A 11 8.84 -7.12 10.27
CA VAL A 11 7.88 -7.60 11.28
C VAL A 11 7.09 -8.78 10.71
N ASP A 12 7.33 -9.97 11.27
CA ASP A 12 6.70 -11.23 10.86
C ASP A 12 6.85 -12.23 12.00
N ASP A 13 5.87 -13.03 12.32
CA ASP A 13 5.95 -14.00 13.41
C ASP A 13 6.81 -15.24 13.04
N SER A 14 6.94 -15.54 11.76
CA SER A 14 7.80 -16.60 11.26
C SER A 14 9.27 -16.22 11.29
N VAL A 15 10.04 -16.86 12.15
CA VAL A 15 11.51 -16.71 12.20
C VAL A 15 12.14 -16.97 10.83
N PHE A 16 11.67 -18.04 10.16
CA PHE A 16 12.17 -18.40 8.83
C PHE A 16 11.98 -17.26 7.82
N PHE A 17 10.80 -16.65 7.81
CA PHE A 17 10.49 -15.57 6.86
C PHE A 17 11.29 -14.30 7.17
N ARG A 18 11.40 -13.93 8.46
CA ARG A 18 12.23 -12.79 8.87
C ARG A 18 13.68 -12.94 8.44
N GLU A 19 14.27 -14.13 8.67
CA GLU A 19 15.68 -14.38 8.30
C GLU A 19 15.85 -14.44 6.77
N THR A 20 14.89 -15.00 6.04
CA THR A 20 14.90 -15.05 4.58
C THR A 20 14.90 -13.64 3.98
N ILE A 21 14.03 -12.75 4.47
CA ILE A 21 13.98 -11.35 4.01
C ILE A 21 15.27 -10.64 4.41
N ALA A 22 15.75 -10.79 5.65
CA ALA A 22 16.94 -10.13 6.11
C ALA A 22 18.17 -10.54 5.28
N LYS A 23 18.31 -11.84 5.00
CA LYS A 23 19.40 -12.37 4.17
C LYS A 23 19.39 -11.82 2.74
N PHE A 24 18.19 -11.59 2.19
CA PHE A 24 18.07 -11.01 0.85
C PHE A 24 18.61 -9.57 0.79
N PHE A 25 18.41 -8.79 1.84
CA PHE A 25 18.91 -7.43 1.91
C PHE A 25 20.37 -7.34 2.41
N GLU A 26 20.99 -8.47 2.74
CA GLU A 26 22.39 -8.51 3.15
C GLU A 26 23.31 -8.04 2.00
N GLY A 27 24.06 -6.97 2.24
CA GLY A 27 24.89 -6.35 1.20
C GLY A 27 24.16 -5.46 0.19
N ASP A 28 22.85 -5.24 0.31
CA ASP A 28 22.14 -4.30 -0.56
C ASP A 28 22.70 -2.87 -0.42
N LYS A 29 22.81 -2.17 -1.56
CA LYS A 29 23.43 -0.85 -1.59
C LYS A 29 22.48 0.27 -1.16
N ILE A 30 21.15 0.02 -1.24
CA ILE A 30 20.10 1.03 -1.04
C ILE A 30 19.33 0.80 0.26
N VAL A 31 19.09 -0.47 0.62
CA VAL A 31 18.28 -0.85 1.79
C VAL A 31 19.17 -1.50 2.85
N GLU A 32 18.95 -1.16 4.11
CA GLU A 32 19.59 -1.73 5.28
C GLU A 32 18.55 -2.23 6.27
N VAL A 33 18.62 -3.50 6.66
CA VAL A 33 17.77 -4.05 7.72
C VAL A 33 18.30 -3.61 9.07
N VAL A 34 17.58 -2.72 9.73
CA VAL A 34 17.98 -2.16 11.04
C VAL A 34 17.41 -2.93 12.22
N GLY A 35 16.41 -3.77 11.97
CA GLY A 35 15.81 -4.59 13.03
C GLY A 35 14.84 -5.63 12.49
N LYS A 36 14.49 -6.57 13.37
CA LYS A 36 13.52 -7.64 13.11
C LYS A 36 12.62 -7.75 14.35
N ALA A 37 11.31 -7.92 14.19
CA ALA A 37 10.36 -8.12 15.27
C ALA A 37 9.46 -9.33 14.99
N GLY A 38 9.16 -10.11 16.01
CA GLY A 38 8.33 -11.31 15.92
C GLY A 38 6.88 -11.09 16.32
N ASP A 39 6.54 -9.95 16.90
CA ASP A 39 5.18 -9.60 17.28
C ASP A 39 4.95 -8.08 17.26
N PRO A 40 3.68 -7.61 17.30
CA PRO A 40 3.35 -6.19 17.25
C PRO A 40 3.90 -5.34 18.39
N TYR A 41 4.12 -5.91 19.56
CA TYR A 41 4.65 -5.17 20.72
C TYR A 41 6.14 -4.92 20.57
N GLU A 42 6.89 -5.95 20.16
CA GLU A 42 8.30 -5.81 19.81
C GLU A 42 8.48 -4.84 18.63
N ALA A 43 7.57 -4.91 17.62
CA ALA A 43 7.59 -4.00 16.49
C ALA A 43 7.42 -2.54 16.91
N ARG A 44 6.46 -2.24 17.79
CA ARG A 44 6.24 -0.89 18.33
C ARG A 44 7.50 -0.35 19.01
N ASP A 45 8.11 -1.14 19.87
CA ASP A 45 9.28 -0.70 20.65
C ASP A 45 10.47 -0.42 19.72
N LYS A 46 10.67 -1.29 18.73
CA LYS A 46 11.73 -1.11 17.70
C LYS A 46 11.45 0.05 16.73
N ILE A 47 10.20 0.36 16.41
CA ILE A 47 9.86 1.54 15.61
C ILE A 47 10.28 2.82 16.36
N ILE A 48 10.02 2.90 17.65
CA ILE A 48 10.37 4.05 18.48
C ILE A 48 11.89 4.19 18.63
N GLU A 49 12.57 3.08 18.93
CA GLU A 49 14.00 3.03 19.15
C GLU A 49 14.79 3.26 17.86
N LEU A 50 14.49 2.49 16.84
CA LEU A 50 15.30 2.43 15.61
C LEU A 50 14.89 3.48 14.58
N ARG A 51 13.68 4.02 14.66
CA ARG A 51 13.12 4.98 13.69
C ARG A 51 13.37 4.54 12.23
N PRO A 52 12.82 3.39 11.80
CA PRO A 52 12.99 2.92 10.45
C PRO A 52 12.34 3.85 9.44
N ASP A 53 12.84 3.89 8.22
CA ASP A 53 12.21 4.63 7.12
C ASP A 53 11.01 3.86 6.56
N VAL A 54 11.05 2.50 6.60
CA VAL A 54 9.99 1.61 6.14
C VAL A 54 9.85 0.40 7.06
N VAL A 55 8.63 -0.07 7.24
CA VAL A 55 8.32 -1.32 7.94
C VAL A 55 7.71 -2.32 6.94
N THR A 56 8.21 -3.56 6.90
CA THR A 56 7.45 -4.68 6.33
C THR A 56 6.67 -5.36 7.44
N LEU A 57 5.39 -5.62 7.22
CA LEU A 57 4.48 -6.08 8.26
C LEU A 57 3.65 -7.27 7.78
N ASP A 58 3.78 -8.39 8.47
CA ASP A 58 2.85 -9.50 8.31
C ASP A 58 1.47 -9.16 8.88
N VAL A 59 0.44 -9.68 8.25
CA VAL A 59 -0.94 -9.54 8.74
C VAL A 59 -1.29 -10.62 9.75
N GLU A 60 -0.81 -11.84 9.54
CA GLU A 60 -1.14 -13.01 10.36
C GLU A 60 -0.13 -13.15 11.50
N MET A 61 -0.36 -12.45 12.60
CA MET A 61 0.48 -12.54 13.80
C MET A 61 -0.33 -12.92 15.04
N PRO A 62 0.27 -13.65 16.01
CA PRO A 62 -0.39 -13.97 17.27
C PRO A 62 -0.66 -12.72 18.12
N LYS A 63 -1.64 -12.78 19.00
CA LYS A 63 -2.07 -11.73 19.94
C LYS A 63 -2.75 -10.53 19.30
N MET A 64 -2.27 -10.03 18.18
CA MET A 64 -2.80 -8.87 17.47
C MET A 64 -2.43 -8.97 15.98
N THR A 65 -3.42 -8.88 15.09
CA THR A 65 -3.16 -8.91 13.65
C THR A 65 -2.41 -7.65 13.20
N GLY A 66 -1.65 -7.75 12.10
CA GLY A 66 -0.95 -6.60 11.52
C GLY A 66 -1.89 -5.44 11.17
N ILE A 67 -3.13 -5.74 10.77
CA ILE A 67 -4.14 -4.72 10.49
C ILE A 67 -4.56 -3.98 11.77
N GLN A 68 -4.79 -4.71 12.86
CA GLN A 68 -5.10 -4.09 14.16
C GLN A 68 -3.92 -3.25 14.67
N PHE A 69 -2.70 -3.73 14.44
CA PHE A 69 -1.49 -2.99 14.77
C PHE A 69 -1.39 -1.69 13.96
N LEU A 70 -1.58 -1.75 12.64
CA LEU A 70 -1.59 -0.56 11.79
C LEU A 70 -2.61 0.49 12.22
N LYS A 71 -3.85 0.07 12.51
CA LYS A 71 -4.90 0.98 12.98
C LYS A 71 -4.53 1.71 14.27
N LYS A 72 -3.69 1.12 15.10
CA LYS A 72 -3.17 1.75 16.33
C LYS A 72 -1.91 2.57 16.09
N LEU A 73 -1.04 2.11 15.18
CA LEU A 73 0.25 2.72 14.88
C LEU A 73 0.10 4.03 14.09
N ILE A 74 -0.59 3.99 12.96
CA ILE A 74 -0.64 5.09 11.99
C ILE A 74 -1.13 6.42 12.60
N PRO A 75 -2.14 6.46 13.48
CA PRO A 75 -2.57 7.71 14.11
C PRO A 75 -1.52 8.34 15.02
N GLN A 76 -0.59 7.57 15.56
CA GLN A 76 0.44 8.02 16.50
C GLN A 76 1.79 8.21 15.81
N TYR A 77 2.12 7.26 14.95
CA TYR A 77 3.35 7.20 14.17
C TYR A 77 3.01 6.88 12.71
N PRO A 78 2.91 7.88 11.83
CA PRO A 78 2.62 7.66 10.40
C PRO A 78 3.82 7.01 9.71
N GLN A 79 3.97 5.70 9.92
CA GLN A 79 5.10 4.91 9.48
C GLN A 79 4.82 4.29 8.11
N PRO A 80 5.62 4.56 7.06
CA PRO A 80 5.52 3.86 5.78
C PRO A 80 5.60 2.35 5.98
N THR A 81 4.52 1.64 5.63
CA THR A 81 4.41 0.21 5.87
C THR A 81 4.01 -0.52 4.59
N VAL A 82 4.77 -1.56 4.25
CA VAL A 82 4.49 -2.51 3.18
C VAL A 82 3.99 -3.80 3.81
N ILE A 83 2.78 -4.20 3.46
CA ILE A 83 2.20 -5.46 3.95
C ILE A 83 2.82 -6.66 3.22
N VAL A 84 3.10 -7.71 3.97
CA VAL A 84 3.53 -9.00 3.43
C VAL A 84 2.54 -10.06 3.92
N SER A 85 1.65 -10.56 3.05
CA SER A 85 0.59 -11.49 3.46
C SER A 85 0.30 -12.55 2.41
N SER A 86 -0.12 -13.73 2.88
CA SER A 86 -0.60 -14.82 2.02
C SER A 86 -2.04 -14.61 1.56
N ALA A 87 -2.85 -13.83 2.29
CA ALA A 87 -4.28 -13.67 2.07
C ALA A 87 -4.63 -12.34 1.38
N PRO A 88 -5.19 -12.38 0.15
CA PRO A 88 -5.51 -11.19 -0.62
C PRO A 88 -6.50 -10.22 0.06
N ILE A 89 -7.54 -10.75 0.70
CA ILE A 89 -8.60 -9.93 1.32
C ILE A 89 -8.02 -9.02 2.41
N GLN A 90 -7.13 -9.55 3.21
CA GLN A 90 -6.50 -8.81 4.30
C GLN A 90 -5.60 -7.68 3.82
N ALA A 91 -5.01 -7.79 2.61
CA ALA A 91 -4.18 -6.74 2.07
C ALA A 91 -4.97 -5.44 1.78
N PHE A 92 -6.21 -5.55 1.29
CA PHE A 92 -7.06 -4.36 1.10
C PHE A 92 -7.45 -3.70 2.42
N GLU A 93 -7.79 -4.49 3.43
CA GLU A 93 -8.09 -3.95 4.76
C GLU A 93 -6.87 -3.25 5.37
N ALA A 94 -5.67 -3.75 5.09
CA ALA A 94 -4.43 -3.13 5.54
C ALA A 94 -4.12 -1.81 4.79
N LEU A 95 -4.39 -1.74 3.48
CA LEU A 95 -4.29 -0.49 2.72
C LEU A 95 -5.28 0.55 3.26
N ASP A 96 -6.50 0.14 3.60
CA ASP A 96 -7.47 1.03 4.26
C ASP A 96 -7.01 1.50 5.64
N ALA A 97 -6.29 0.64 6.36
CA ALA A 97 -5.71 0.96 7.65
C ALA A 97 -4.48 1.89 7.55
N GLY A 98 -4.01 2.20 6.34
CA GLY A 98 -2.93 3.14 6.07
C GLY A 98 -1.62 2.51 5.62
N ALA A 99 -1.60 1.23 5.23
CA ALA A 99 -0.45 0.66 4.54
C ALA A 99 -0.23 1.35 3.20
N VAL A 100 1.03 1.49 2.80
CA VAL A 100 1.42 2.14 1.52
C VAL A 100 1.25 1.19 0.36
N ASP A 101 1.64 -0.08 0.55
CA ASP A 101 1.57 -1.11 -0.47
C ASP A 101 1.55 -2.50 0.19
N TYR A 102 1.45 -3.54 -0.63
CA TYR A 102 1.53 -4.90 -0.15
C TYR A 102 2.29 -5.80 -1.13
N VAL A 103 2.85 -6.91 -0.62
CA VAL A 103 3.48 -7.99 -1.38
C VAL A 103 2.86 -9.32 -0.95
N LYS A 104 2.55 -10.17 -1.90
CA LYS A 104 2.05 -11.51 -1.61
C LYS A 104 3.18 -12.40 -1.10
N LYS A 105 3.01 -13.04 0.08
CA LYS A 105 3.92 -14.09 0.54
C LYS A 105 3.94 -15.24 -0.50
N PRO A 106 5.12 -15.67 -0.97
CA PRO A 106 5.21 -16.76 -1.92
C PRO A 106 4.92 -18.10 -1.25
N MET A 107 4.34 -19.02 -2.02
CA MET A 107 4.48 -20.44 -1.72
C MET A 107 5.86 -20.87 -2.22
N ILE A 108 6.80 -21.06 -1.30
CA ILE A 108 8.19 -21.38 -1.65
C ILE A 108 8.27 -22.81 -2.15
N LYS A 109 8.38 -22.98 -3.45
CA LYS A 109 8.60 -24.27 -4.12
C LYS A 109 10.00 -24.33 -4.75
N SER A 110 10.58 -23.19 -5.02
CA SER A 110 11.89 -23.05 -5.66
C SER A 110 12.67 -21.85 -5.13
N PRO A 111 14.00 -21.82 -5.29
CA PRO A 111 14.80 -20.62 -5.01
C PRO A 111 14.40 -19.41 -5.85
N GLU A 112 13.77 -19.63 -7.01
CA GLU A 112 13.28 -18.56 -7.89
C GLU A 112 12.09 -17.81 -7.30
N ASP A 113 11.19 -18.53 -6.62
CA ASP A 113 10.05 -17.89 -5.94
C ASP A 113 10.53 -16.89 -4.89
N ILE A 114 11.58 -17.23 -4.16
CA ILE A 114 12.19 -16.34 -3.16
C ILE A 114 12.83 -15.13 -3.84
N ARG A 115 13.58 -15.33 -4.94
CA ARG A 115 14.23 -14.22 -5.66
C ARG A 115 13.20 -13.25 -6.24
N HIS A 116 12.13 -13.76 -6.84
CA HIS A 116 11.06 -12.93 -7.40
C HIS A 116 10.36 -12.11 -6.29
N PHE A 117 9.94 -12.78 -5.23
CA PHE A 117 9.34 -12.13 -4.05
C PHE A 117 10.26 -11.03 -3.49
N ALA A 118 11.52 -11.35 -3.29
CA ALA A 118 12.48 -10.42 -2.72
C ALA A 118 12.75 -9.21 -3.63
N SER A 119 12.79 -9.41 -4.95
CA SER A 119 12.92 -8.32 -5.92
C SER A 119 11.68 -7.41 -5.92
N GLU A 120 10.48 -7.98 -5.87
CA GLU A 120 9.24 -7.22 -5.74
C GLU A 120 9.19 -6.44 -4.43
N LEU A 121 9.51 -7.10 -3.31
CA LEU A 121 9.55 -6.48 -1.99
C LEU A 121 10.55 -5.31 -1.96
N ARG A 122 11.73 -5.50 -2.52
CA ARG A 122 12.75 -4.45 -2.62
C ARG A 122 12.24 -3.22 -3.35
N THR A 123 11.61 -3.41 -4.51
CA THR A 123 11.04 -2.33 -5.31
C THR A 123 10.00 -1.55 -4.51
N LYS A 124 9.11 -2.25 -3.81
CA LYS A 124 8.06 -1.64 -3.00
C LYS A 124 8.59 -0.96 -1.73
N VAL A 125 9.60 -1.51 -1.08
CA VAL A 125 10.29 -0.87 0.05
C VAL A 125 10.92 0.46 -0.37
N ILE A 126 11.62 0.49 -1.51
CA ILE A 126 12.21 1.72 -2.04
C ILE A 126 11.13 2.76 -2.35
N ALA A 127 10.06 2.37 -3.01
CA ALA A 127 8.95 3.28 -3.31
C ALA A 127 8.24 3.76 -2.03
N ALA A 128 8.00 2.87 -1.06
CA ALA A 128 7.36 3.21 0.20
C ALA A 128 8.16 4.19 1.05
N SER A 129 9.51 4.15 0.97
CA SER A 129 10.36 5.10 1.70
C SER A 129 10.16 6.57 1.28
N GLN A 130 9.62 6.78 0.09
CA GLN A 130 9.31 8.12 -0.44
C GLN A 130 7.85 8.53 -0.19
N ALA A 131 7.03 7.62 0.32
CA ALA A 131 5.61 7.88 0.57
C ALA A 131 5.41 8.80 1.78
N LYS A 132 4.54 9.78 1.64
CA LYS A 132 4.05 10.57 2.78
C LYS A 132 2.81 9.88 3.34
N VAL A 133 2.96 9.18 4.45
CA VAL A 133 1.82 8.61 5.18
C VAL A 133 1.06 9.76 5.85
N ILE A 134 -0.11 10.07 5.33
CA ILE A 134 -0.99 11.09 5.91
C ILE A 134 -1.87 10.39 6.94
N GLN A 135 -1.91 10.95 8.16
CA GLN A 135 -2.90 10.53 9.15
C GLN A 135 -4.30 10.77 8.56
N LYS A 136 -4.96 9.71 8.11
CA LYS A 136 -6.38 9.80 7.79
C LYS A 136 -7.10 10.13 9.10
N LYS A 137 -7.50 11.39 9.29
CA LYS A 137 -8.50 11.71 10.33
C LYS A 137 -9.66 10.75 10.11
N PRO A 138 -10.24 10.14 11.18
CA PRO A 138 -11.37 9.26 11.01
C PRO A 138 -12.37 9.98 10.11
N HIS A 139 -12.65 9.38 8.96
CA HIS A 139 -13.73 9.86 8.10
C HIS A 139 -15.02 9.72 8.92
N VAL A 140 -15.34 10.76 9.65
CA VAL A 140 -16.75 11.06 9.89
C VAL A 140 -17.29 11.15 8.48
N SER A 141 -18.18 10.26 8.15
CA SER A 141 -18.89 10.20 6.87
C SER A 141 -19.56 11.56 6.61
N SER A 142 -18.75 12.52 6.21
CA SER A 142 -19.22 13.75 5.64
C SER A 142 -19.40 13.48 4.14
N ALA A 143 -20.45 12.73 3.81
CA ALA A 143 -21.05 12.73 2.49
C ALA A 143 -21.40 14.17 2.01
N HIS A 144 -20.92 15.19 2.71
CA HIS A 144 -21.23 16.60 2.51
C HIS A 144 -20.00 17.53 2.50
N ARG A 145 -18.77 17.02 2.39
CA ARG A 145 -17.62 17.94 2.27
C ARG A 145 -16.81 17.66 1.03
N VAL A 146 -16.91 18.68 0.22
CA VAL A 146 -16.24 18.95 -1.05
C VAL A 146 -16.94 18.28 -2.23
N ALA A 147 -18.23 18.56 -2.38
CA ALA A 147 -18.65 19.12 -3.63
C ALA A 147 -17.94 20.52 -3.73
N ALA A 148 -16.63 20.58 -3.87
CA ALA A 148 -16.07 21.61 -4.70
C ALA A 148 -16.88 21.46 -5.98
N ARG A 149 -17.77 22.42 -6.26
CA ARG A 149 -18.54 22.48 -7.49
C ARG A 149 -17.52 22.41 -8.60
N LEU A 150 -17.25 21.17 -9.07
CA LEU A 150 -16.62 21.01 -10.37
C LEU A 150 -17.55 21.81 -11.27
N PRO A 151 -17.01 22.74 -12.08
CA PRO A 151 -17.82 23.52 -12.96
C PRO A 151 -18.70 22.54 -13.75
N GLU A 152 -20.01 22.78 -13.78
CA GLU A 152 -20.94 21.97 -14.57
C GLU A 152 -20.39 21.94 -15.99
N ILE A 153 -20.00 20.74 -16.43
CA ILE A 153 -19.48 20.57 -17.77
C ILE A 153 -20.64 20.84 -18.70
N SER A 154 -20.59 21.91 -19.49
CA SER A 154 -21.64 22.25 -20.42
C SER A 154 -21.89 21.12 -21.42
N GLU A 155 -23.14 20.93 -21.88
CA GLU A 155 -23.49 19.92 -22.90
C GLU A 155 -22.60 20.04 -24.15
N ALA A 156 -22.18 21.25 -24.52
CA ALA A 156 -21.24 21.51 -25.62
C ALA A 156 -19.81 20.98 -25.32
N ALA A 157 -19.41 20.88 -24.07
CA ALA A 157 -18.15 20.24 -23.70
C ALA A 157 -18.32 18.71 -23.72
N LEU A 158 -19.46 18.17 -23.30
CA LEU A 158 -19.77 16.73 -23.35
C LEU A 158 -19.76 16.18 -24.79
N SER A 159 -20.29 16.92 -25.77
CA SER A 159 -20.28 16.49 -27.17
C SER A 159 -18.86 16.40 -27.78
N ARG A 160 -17.91 17.17 -27.26
CA ARG A 160 -16.47 17.05 -27.64
C ARG A 160 -15.78 15.86 -26.97
N HIS A 161 -16.34 15.29 -25.91
CA HIS A 161 -15.74 14.19 -25.15
C HIS A 161 -16.08 12.80 -25.69
N SER A 162 -16.94 12.68 -26.71
CA SER A 162 -17.32 11.38 -27.31
C SER A 162 -16.13 10.59 -27.92
N GLN A 163 -15.00 11.26 -28.14
CA GLN A 163 -13.77 10.63 -28.65
C GLN A 163 -12.61 10.67 -27.63
N THR A 164 -12.89 11.07 -26.38
CA THR A 164 -11.85 11.20 -25.35
C THR A 164 -11.89 9.99 -24.44
N VAL A 165 -10.74 9.42 -24.14
CA VAL A 165 -10.55 8.37 -23.13
C VAL A 165 -9.50 8.87 -22.12
N ILE A 166 -9.80 8.75 -20.84
CA ILE A 166 -8.84 9.06 -19.77
C ILE A 166 -8.04 7.79 -19.47
N ALA A 167 -6.72 7.85 -19.56
CA ALA A 167 -5.85 6.75 -19.17
C ALA A 167 -5.13 7.07 -17.86
N LEU A 168 -5.27 6.21 -16.86
CA LEU A 168 -4.63 6.34 -15.55
C LEU A 168 -3.67 5.16 -15.33
N GLY A 169 -2.39 5.46 -15.11
CA GLY A 169 -1.38 4.48 -14.73
C GLY A 169 -0.96 4.67 -13.27
N ALA A 170 -0.93 3.60 -12.49
CA ALA A 170 -0.54 3.67 -11.09
C ALA A 170 0.21 2.41 -10.62
N SER A 171 1.02 2.58 -9.55
CA SER A 171 1.79 1.52 -8.91
C SER A 171 1.69 1.67 -7.38
N THR A 172 2.81 1.67 -6.66
CA THR A 172 2.86 1.84 -5.20
C THR A 172 2.09 3.08 -4.75
N GLY A 173 1.19 2.93 -3.79
CA GLY A 173 0.26 3.99 -3.34
C GLY A 173 -0.88 4.30 -4.32
N GLY A 174 -0.90 3.65 -5.49
CA GLY A 174 -1.88 3.89 -6.55
C GLY A 174 -3.31 3.56 -6.16
N THR A 175 -3.54 2.58 -5.33
CA THR A 175 -4.88 2.18 -4.87
C THR A 175 -5.59 3.30 -4.12
N ASP A 176 -4.90 4.01 -3.23
CA ASP A 176 -5.47 5.15 -2.49
C ASP A 176 -5.63 6.38 -3.40
N ALA A 177 -4.65 6.65 -4.23
CA ALA A 177 -4.70 7.77 -5.19
C ALA A 177 -5.83 7.61 -6.21
N LEU A 178 -5.97 6.43 -6.83
CA LEU A 178 -7.04 6.13 -7.77
C LEU A 178 -8.41 6.21 -7.11
N GLN A 179 -8.56 5.64 -5.91
CA GLN A 179 -9.83 5.74 -5.17
C GLN A 179 -10.20 7.20 -4.90
N THR A 180 -9.23 8.02 -4.47
CA THR A 180 -9.45 9.45 -4.21
C THR A 180 -9.90 10.19 -5.46
N ILE A 181 -9.27 9.94 -6.60
CA ILE A 181 -9.62 10.56 -7.88
C ILE A 181 -10.99 10.09 -8.34
N LEU A 182 -11.22 8.78 -8.41
CA LEU A 182 -12.43 8.20 -9.00
C LEU A 182 -13.68 8.49 -8.17
N THR A 183 -13.58 8.54 -6.85
CA THR A 183 -14.72 8.94 -6.00
C THR A 183 -15.10 10.41 -6.16
N ALA A 184 -14.21 11.25 -6.68
CA ALA A 184 -14.49 12.65 -6.98
C ALA A 184 -14.95 12.87 -8.44
N MET A 185 -14.86 11.86 -9.32
CA MET A 185 -15.25 11.98 -10.73
C MET A 185 -16.76 11.95 -10.86
N PRO A 186 -17.36 12.80 -11.73
CA PRO A 186 -18.79 12.78 -12.02
C PRO A 186 -19.15 11.60 -12.93
N ALA A 187 -20.38 11.08 -12.81
CA ALA A 187 -20.87 9.94 -13.61
C ALA A 187 -20.83 10.16 -15.14
N ASN A 188 -20.86 11.42 -15.58
CA ASN A 188 -20.81 11.79 -16.99
C ASN A 188 -19.39 12.10 -17.51
N CYS A 189 -18.34 11.66 -16.82
CA CYS A 189 -16.97 11.84 -17.31
C CYS A 189 -16.70 10.93 -18.52
N PRO A 190 -15.67 11.24 -19.35
CA PRO A 190 -15.22 10.34 -20.39
C PRO A 190 -14.87 8.95 -19.88
N PRO A 191 -14.94 7.89 -20.69
CA PRO A 191 -14.50 6.56 -20.32
C PRO A 191 -13.08 6.56 -19.74
N ILE A 192 -12.85 5.78 -18.68
CA ILE A 192 -11.57 5.72 -17.98
C ILE A 192 -10.97 4.32 -18.13
N VAL A 193 -9.73 4.24 -18.58
CA VAL A 193 -8.92 3.02 -18.57
C VAL A 193 -7.86 3.12 -17.49
N ILE A 194 -7.78 2.11 -16.64
CA ILE A 194 -6.88 2.12 -15.49
C ILE A 194 -5.91 0.95 -15.59
N VAL A 195 -4.62 1.25 -15.44
CA VAL A 195 -3.55 0.25 -15.28
C VAL A 195 -2.94 0.41 -13.89
N GLN A 196 -3.14 -0.59 -13.04
CA GLN A 196 -2.57 -0.64 -11.69
C GLN A 196 -1.69 -1.89 -11.59
N HIS A 197 -0.42 -1.70 -11.18
CA HIS A 197 0.47 -2.82 -10.92
C HIS A 197 0.01 -3.55 -9.65
N MET A 198 -0.64 -4.70 -9.85
CA MET A 198 -1.13 -5.58 -8.76
C MET A 198 -1.33 -7.02 -9.28
N PRO A 199 -1.29 -8.04 -8.40
CA PRO A 199 -1.58 -9.42 -8.79
C PRO A 199 -3.01 -9.61 -9.32
N PRO A 200 -3.24 -10.55 -10.26
CA PRO A 200 -4.52 -10.72 -10.95
C PRO A 200 -5.75 -10.85 -10.04
N VAL A 201 -5.63 -11.60 -8.94
CA VAL A 201 -6.73 -11.80 -7.98
C VAL A 201 -7.19 -10.48 -7.36
N PHE A 202 -6.27 -9.55 -7.15
CA PHE A 202 -6.56 -8.24 -6.56
C PHE A 202 -7.24 -7.29 -7.52
N THR A 203 -6.96 -7.41 -8.82
CA THR A 203 -7.56 -6.53 -9.84
C THR A 203 -9.08 -6.61 -9.79
N LYS A 204 -9.64 -7.83 -9.75
CA LYS A 204 -11.10 -8.01 -9.64
C LYS A 204 -11.66 -7.41 -8.35
N MET A 205 -11.03 -7.72 -7.21
CA MET A 205 -11.50 -7.22 -5.91
C MET A 205 -11.45 -5.69 -5.83
N TYR A 206 -10.40 -5.10 -6.41
CA TYR A 206 -10.26 -3.65 -6.45
C TYR A 206 -11.32 -3.01 -7.37
N ALA A 207 -11.57 -3.59 -8.54
CA ALA A 207 -12.64 -3.14 -9.43
C ALA A 207 -14.01 -3.23 -8.75
N ASP A 208 -14.34 -4.36 -8.11
CA ASP A 208 -15.59 -4.55 -7.37
C ASP A 208 -15.76 -3.52 -6.24
N ARG A 209 -14.65 -3.14 -5.60
CA ARG A 209 -14.63 -2.09 -4.58
C ARG A 209 -14.89 -0.71 -5.17
N LEU A 210 -14.17 -0.33 -6.23
CA LEU A 210 -14.36 0.97 -6.90
C LEU A 210 -15.79 1.12 -7.41
N ASN A 211 -16.36 0.06 -7.98
CA ASN A 211 -17.74 0.04 -8.46
C ASN A 211 -18.80 0.31 -7.36
N LYS A 212 -18.45 0.05 -6.08
CA LYS A 212 -19.32 0.38 -4.94
C LYS A 212 -19.14 1.80 -4.43
N LEU A 213 -18.00 2.41 -4.69
CA LEU A 213 -17.60 3.70 -4.11
C LEU A 213 -17.73 4.86 -5.07
N CYS A 214 -17.64 4.60 -6.37
CA CYS A 214 -17.59 5.62 -7.41
C CYS A 214 -18.91 5.74 -8.15
N ALA A 215 -19.16 6.92 -8.70
CA ALA A 215 -20.32 7.18 -9.55
C ALA A 215 -20.06 6.86 -11.04
N VAL A 216 -18.79 6.65 -11.39
CA VAL A 216 -18.30 6.36 -12.75
C VAL A 216 -18.27 4.87 -13.03
#